data_fbb06a4435e8e481513807dcc4ee7279
#
_entry.id   fbb06a4435e8e481513807dcc4ee7279
#
_cell.length_a   1.000
_cell.length_b   1.000
_cell.length_c   1.000
_cell.angle_alpha   90.00
_cell.angle_beta   90.00
_cell.angle_gamma   90.00
#
_symmetry.space_group_name_H-M   'P 1'
#
loop_
_entity.id
_entity.type
_entity.pdbx_description
1 polymer ?
#
loop_
_entity_poly.entity_id
_entity_poly.type
_entity_poly.pdbx_seq_one_letter_code
_entity_poly.pdbx_strand_id
1 'polypeptide(L)'
;MIQIDYREVNGVPYAEVVDVSLKDKVIPIVVFYHGWTGSKDRVVTVGVELAKRGMRAILPDQLLHGDRGARLIGGEMWEIVANNIKELPIIKEEMRQRGLLDEAKFGVSGLSMGGISTYALFNQYPDITAAASLMGNADPARFAKWTISSVWMTGAT
;
A
#
# COMPACT_ATOMS: atom_id res chain seq x y z
N MET A 1 -16.34 2.22 17.50
CA MET A 1 -15.22 1.30 17.88
C MET A 1 -14.49 0.90 16.62
N ILE A 2 -13.15 0.97 16.62
CA ILE A 2 -12.37 0.55 15.45
C ILE A 2 -12.00 -0.92 15.60
N GLN A 3 -12.25 -1.70 14.55
CA GLN A 3 -11.86 -3.10 14.41
C GLN A 3 -10.66 -3.21 13.51
N ILE A 4 -9.74 -4.12 13.84
CA ILE A 4 -8.57 -4.47 13.03
C ILE A 4 -8.64 -5.98 12.82
N ASP A 5 -8.76 -6.40 11.56
CA ASP A 5 -8.76 -7.80 11.17
C ASP A 5 -7.52 -8.10 10.32
N TYR A 6 -6.79 -9.14 10.68
CA TYR A 6 -5.68 -9.65 9.87
C TYR A 6 -6.21 -10.73 8.93
N ARG A 7 -5.92 -10.57 7.65
CA ARG A 7 -6.42 -11.41 6.55
C ARG A 7 -5.33 -11.71 5.54
N GLU A 8 -5.62 -12.66 4.69
CA GLU A 8 -4.78 -12.98 3.54
C GLU A 8 -5.66 -13.27 2.32
N VAL A 9 -5.26 -12.81 1.15
CA VAL A 9 -5.86 -13.15 -0.14
C VAL A 9 -4.77 -13.49 -1.15
N ASN A 10 -4.80 -14.70 -1.70
CA ASN A 10 -3.84 -15.19 -2.70
C ASN A 10 -2.36 -14.92 -2.33
N GLY A 11 -2.00 -15.16 -1.06
CA GLY A 11 -0.64 -14.96 -0.56
C GLY A 11 -0.27 -13.49 -0.26
N VAL A 12 -1.26 -12.58 -0.25
CA VAL A 12 -1.07 -11.18 0.15
C VAL A 12 -1.67 -10.98 1.55
N PRO A 13 -0.87 -10.97 2.61
CA PRO A 13 -1.34 -10.64 3.95
C PRO A 13 -1.68 -9.15 4.04
N TYR A 14 -2.78 -8.82 4.72
CA TYR A 14 -3.16 -7.43 4.95
C TYR A 14 -3.87 -7.25 6.28
N ALA A 15 -3.83 -6.04 6.83
CA ALA A 15 -4.71 -5.62 7.90
C ALA A 15 -5.88 -4.82 7.31
N GLU A 16 -7.09 -5.18 7.67
CA GLU A 16 -8.30 -4.42 7.39
C GLU A 16 -8.68 -3.62 8.64
N VAL A 17 -8.82 -2.30 8.50
CA VAL A 17 -9.16 -1.41 9.61
C VAL A 17 -10.43 -0.66 9.26
N VAL A 18 -11.46 -0.78 10.13
CA VAL A 18 -12.78 -0.21 9.87
C VAL A 18 -13.51 0.11 11.16
N ASP A 19 -14.42 1.09 11.15
CA ASP A 19 -15.37 1.26 12.26
C ASP A 19 -16.38 0.11 12.27
N VAL A 20 -16.58 -0.51 13.42
CA VAL A 20 -17.48 -1.66 13.61
C VAL A 20 -18.90 -1.37 13.11
N SER A 21 -19.38 -0.14 13.27
CA SER A 21 -20.72 0.27 12.78
C SER A 21 -20.82 0.31 11.25
N LEU A 22 -19.69 0.27 10.55
CA LEU A 22 -19.56 0.37 9.09
C LEU A 22 -18.99 -0.91 8.45
N LYS A 23 -18.66 -1.93 9.24
CA LYS A 23 -17.92 -3.11 8.75
C LYS A 23 -18.59 -3.85 7.59
N ASP A 24 -19.92 -3.90 7.58
CA ASP A 24 -20.70 -4.61 6.56
C ASP A 24 -21.31 -3.66 5.51
N LYS A 25 -20.86 -2.40 5.51
CA LYS A 25 -21.36 -1.38 4.57
C LYS A 25 -20.37 -1.12 3.45
N VAL A 26 -20.91 -0.76 2.31
CA VAL A 26 -20.15 -0.23 1.19
C VAL A 26 -19.76 1.21 1.51
N ILE A 27 -18.50 1.42 1.81
CA ILE A 27 -17.90 2.72 2.18
C ILE A 27 -16.62 2.94 1.38
N PRO A 28 -16.07 4.16 1.32
CA PRO A 28 -14.80 4.40 0.63
C PRO A 28 -13.69 3.47 1.14
N ILE A 29 -12.92 2.90 0.20
CA ILE A 29 -11.77 2.05 0.48
C ILE A 29 -10.50 2.81 0.15
N VAL A 30 -9.51 2.73 1.04
CA VAL A 30 -8.14 3.20 0.79
C VAL A 30 -7.18 2.05 1.03
N VAL A 31 -6.44 1.67 0.00
CA VAL A 31 -5.30 0.76 0.14
C VAL A 31 -4.07 1.60 0.46
N PHE A 32 -3.45 1.38 1.63
CA PHE A 32 -2.31 2.16 2.09
C PHE A 32 -1.05 1.29 2.16
N TYR A 33 -0.03 1.66 1.40
CA TYR A 33 1.24 0.96 1.30
C TYR A 33 2.28 1.56 2.26
N HIS A 34 2.90 0.72 3.08
CA HIS A 34 3.98 1.13 4.00
C HIS A 34 5.28 1.50 3.26
N GLY A 35 6.24 2.12 3.97
CA GLY A 35 7.56 2.42 3.44
C GLY A 35 8.53 1.23 3.48
N TRP A 36 9.74 1.44 2.97
CA TRP A 36 10.85 0.48 3.05
C TRP A 36 11.08 0.03 4.50
N THR A 37 11.35 -1.25 4.71
CA THR A 37 11.46 -1.89 6.04
C THR A 37 10.19 -1.82 6.92
N GLY A 38 9.06 -1.37 6.36
CA GLY A 38 7.78 -1.30 7.05
C GLY A 38 7.03 -2.64 7.07
N SER A 39 5.81 -2.59 7.55
CA SER A 39 4.82 -3.67 7.49
C SER A 39 3.42 -3.11 7.66
N LYS A 40 2.39 -3.93 7.42
CA LYS A 40 1.00 -3.57 7.72
C LYS A 40 0.83 -3.10 9.17
N ASP A 41 1.53 -3.73 10.13
CA ASP A 41 1.42 -3.41 11.56
C ASP A 41 1.95 -2.01 11.89
N ARG A 42 3.02 -1.59 11.21
CA ARG A 42 3.63 -0.27 11.44
C ARG A 42 2.77 0.89 10.93
N VAL A 43 1.81 0.61 10.08
CA VAL A 43 0.91 1.63 9.51
C VAL A 43 -0.55 1.50 9.99
N VAL A 44 -0.81 0.62 10.97
CA VAL A 44 -2.14 0.46 11.58
C VAL A 44 -2.69 1.78 12.09
N THR A 45 -1.87 2.65 12.66
CA THR A 45 -2.30 3.98 13.12
C THR A 45 -2.88 4.84 12.01
N VAL A 46 -2.34 4.76 10.79
CA VAL A 46 -2.91 5.42 9.61
C VAL A 46 -4.27 4.80 9.29
N GLY A 47 -4.38 3.48 9.32
CA GLY A 47 -5.65 2.78 9.12
C GLY A 47 -6.72 3.20 10.12
N VAL A 48 -6.36 3.36 11.40
CA VAL A 48 -7.26 3.84 12.46
C VAL A 48 -7.75 5.25 12.16
N GLU A 49 -6.88 6.14 11.70
CA GLU A 49 -7.27 7.52 11.35
C GLU A 49 -8.18 7.59 10.11
N LEU A 50 -7.99 6.71 9.13
CA LEU A 50 -8.89 6.57 7.99
C LEU A 50 -10.26 6.02 8.44
N ALA A 51 -10.26 4.99 9.28
CA ALA A 51 -11.48 4.37 9.79
C ALA A 51 -12.33 5.34 10.63
N LYS A 52 -11.70 6.19 11.46
CA LYS A 52 -12.38 7.28 12.19
C LYS A 52 -13.08 8.27 11.26
N ARG A 53 -12.64 8.37 10.01
CA ARG A 53 -13.24 9.24 8.98
C ARG A 53 -14.24 8.52 8.08
N GLY A 54 -14.67 7.31 8.48
CA GLY A 54 -15.68 6.53 7.77
C GLY A 54 -15.17 5.80 6.53
N MET A 55 -13.85 5.57 6.43
CA MET A 55 -13.24 4.81 5.35
C MET A 55 -12.85 3.41 5.82
N ARG A 56 -12.75 2.46 4.90
CA ARG A 56 -12.13 1.16 5.11
C ARG A 56 -10.68 1.24 4.67
N ALA A 57 -9.74 1.01 5.56
CA ALA A 57 -8.33 0.95 5.22
C ALA A 57 -7.90 -0.51 5.01
N ILE A 58 -7.23 -0.77 3.91
CA ILE A 58 -6.57 -2.04 3.59
C ILE A 58 -5.07 -1.76 3.58
N LEU A 59 -4.36 -2.46 4.44
CA LEU A 59 -2.93 -2.25 4.71
C LEU A 59 -2.17 -3.54 4.33
N PRO A 60 -1.76 -3.72 3.07
CA PRO A 60 -1.05 -4.95 2.67
C PRO A 60 0.39 -4.96 3.17
N ASP A 61 0.90 -6.16 3.50
CA ASP A 61 2.34 -6.39 3.50
C ASP A 61 2.83 -6.48 2.06
N GLN A 62 3.74 -5.62 1.69
CA GLN A 62 4.36 -5.65 0.37
C GLN A 62 5.33 -6.83 0.26
N LEU A 63 5.69 -7.21 -0.96
CA LEU A 63 6.66 -8.28 -1.21
C LEU A 63 7.92 -8.08 -0.36
N LEU A 64 8.46 -9.15 0.23
CA LEU A 64 9.64 -9.17 1.11
C LEU A 64 9.49 -8.37 2.41
N HIS A 65 8.27 -8.06 2.84
CA HIS A 65 8.00 -7.30 4.06
C HIS A 65 6.95 -7.98 4.94
N GLY A 66 6.96 -7.64 6.23
CA GLY A 66 5.99 -8.13 7.21
C GLY A 66 5.93 -9.67 7.25
N ASP A 67 4.73 -10.24 7.15
CA ASP A 67 4.53 -11.70 7.17
C ASP A 67 5.03 -12.40 5.89
N ARG A 68 5.38 -11.64 4.85
CA ARG A 68 6.01 -12.15 3.62
C ARG A 68 7.54 -12.12 3.70
N GLY A 69 8.06 -11.90 4.91
CA GLY A 69 9.42 -11.56 5.21
C GLY A 69 10.44 -12.43 4.51
N ALA A 70 11.31 -11.77 3.80
CA ALA A 70 12.58 -12.27 3.35
C ALA A 70 13.65 -11.24 3.71
N ARG A 71 14.89 -11.63 3.58
CA ARG A 71 16.01 -10.73 3.84
C ARG A 71 16.09 -9.68 2.73
N LEU A 72 15.83 -8.42 3.04
CA LEU A 72 16.12 -7.29 2.16
C LEU A 72 17.65 -7.13 2.06
N ILE A 73 18.17 -7.18 0.86
CA ILE A 73 19.61 -6.98 0.59
C ILE A 73 19.90 -5.65 -0.13
N GLY A 74 18.85 -4.90 -0.47
CA GLY A 74 18.91 -3.66 -1.25
C GLY A 74 18.71 -3.91 -2.74
N GLY A 75 18.07 -2.95 -3.40
CA GLY A 75 17.79 -3.04 -4.85
C GLY A 75 16.42 -3.60 -5.24
N GLU A 76 15.70 -4.25 -4.32
CA GLU A 76 14.41 -4.88 -4.60
C GLU A 76 13.24 -3.88 -4.69
N MET A 77 13.46 -2.62 -4.40
CA MET A 77 12.37 -1.62 -4.32
C MET A 77 11.52 -1.58 -5.59
N TRP A 78 12.13 -1.66 -6.76
CA TRP A 78 11.39 -1.63 -8.04
C TRP A 78 10.61 -2.91 -8.30
N GLU A 79 11.14 -4.06 -7.86
CA GLU A 79 10.42 -5.33 -7.89
C GLU A 79 9.19 -5.27 -6.98
N ILE A 80 9.33 -4.71 -5.78
CA ILE A 80 8.24 -4.54 -4.83
C ILE A 80 7.17 -3.61 -5.40
N VAL A 81 7.55 -2.46 -5.98
CA VAL A 81 6.61 -1.54 -6.63
C VAL A 81 5.88 -2.22 -7.80
N ALA A 82 6.60 -2.96 -8.65
CA ALA A 82 6.00 -3.71 -9.75
C ALA A 82 5.05 -4.82 -9.25
N ASN A 83 5.38 -5.43 -8.11
CA ASN A 83 4.53 -6.44 -7.49
C ASN A 83 3.23 -5.83 -6.93
N ASN A 84 3.29 -4.65 -6.32
CA ASN A 84 2.09 -3.94 -5.85
C ASN A 84 1.11 -3.64 -6.99
N ILE A 85 1.62 -3.36 -8.20
CA ILE A 85 0.77 -3.20 -9.40
C ILE A 85 0.02 -4.50 -9.71
N LYS A 86 0.67 -5.65 -9.62
CA LYS A 86 0.04 -6.96 -9.88
C LYS A 86 -0.95 -7.37 -8.80
N GLU A 87 -0.74 -6.95 -7.56
CA GLU A 87 -1.53 -7.38 -6.40
C GLU A 87 -2.74 -6.49 -6.11
N LEU A 88 -2.73 -5.22 -6.52
CA LEU A 88 -3.89 -4.35 -6.30
C LEU A 88 -5.21 -4.94 -6.86
N PRO A 89 -5.26 -5.52 -8.07
CA PRO A 89 -6.47 -6.17 -8.58
C PRO A 89 -6.95 -7.35 -7.71
N ILE A 90 -6.03 -8.07 -7.06
CA ILE A 90 -6.35 -9.19 -6.16
C ILE A 90 -7.08 -8.66 -4.93
N ILE A 91 -6.56 -7.60 -4.31
CA ILE A 91 -7.19 -6.94 -3.15
C ILE A 91 -8.56 -6.36 -3.55
N LYS A 92 -8.62 -5.72 -4.71
CA LYS A 92 -9.85 -5.12 -5.22
C LYS A 92 -10.94 -6.16 -5.48
N GLU A 93 -10.56 -7.31 -6.05
CA GLU A 93 -11.46 -8.43 -6.30
C GLU A 93 -11.97 -9.07 -4.99
N GLU A 94 -11.11 -9.22 -3.98
CA GLU A 94 -11.52 -9.65 -2.64
C GLU A 94 -12.61 -8.73 -2.06
N MET A 95 -12.44 -7.41 -2.17
CA MET A 95 -13.44 -6.46 -1.70
C MET A 95 -14.75 -6.56 -2.51
N ARG A 96 -14.67 -6.82 -3.80
CA ARG A 96 -15.84 -7.02 -4.67
C ARG A 96 -16.61 -8.30 -4.29
N GLN A 97 -15.92 -9.42 -4.11
CA GLN A 97 -16.54 -10.69 -3.74
C GLN A 97 -17.21 -10.64 -2.37
N ARG A 98 -16.68 -9.83 -1.47
CA ARG A 98 -17.29 -9.56 -0.15
C ARG A 98 -18.44 -8.55 -0.20
N GLY A 99 -18.77 -7.99 -1.36
CA GLY A 99 -19.83 -6.98 -1.51
C GLY A 99 -19.52 -5.64 -0.85
N LEU A 100 -18.25 -5.29 -0.69
CA LEU A 100 -17.80 -4.10 0.04
C LEU A 100 -17.25 -2.99 -0.88
N LEU A 101 -17.06 -3.29 -2.18
CA LEU A 101 -16.45 -2.37 -3.13
C LEU A 101 -17.48 -1.42 -3.74
N ASP A 102 -17.18 -0.12 -3.70
CA ASP A 102 -17.75 0.92 -4.56
C ASP A 102 -16.65 1.42 -5.48
N GLU A 103 -16.76 1.11 -6.78
CA GLU A 103 -15.76 1.48 -7.79
C GLU A 103 -15.53 3.00 -7.85
N ALA A 104 -16.55 3.80 -7.53
CA ALA A 104 -16.45 5.26 -7.49
C ALA A 104 -15.76 5.81 -6.24
N LYS A 105 -15.43 4.95 -5.28
CA LYS A 105 -14.86 5.34 -3.98
C LYS A 105 -13.68 4.46 -3.58
N PHE A 106 -12.77 4.20 -4.54
CA PHE A 106 -11.58 3.38 -4.35
C PHE A 106 -10.33 4.22 -4.54
N GLY A 107 -9.53 4.34 -3.49
CA GLY A 107 -8.31 5.14 -3.47
C GLY A 107 -7.08 4.34 -3.07
N VAL A 108 -5.91 4.89 -3.39
CA VAL A 108 -4.61 4.36 -3.00
C VAL A 108 -3.77 5.45 -2.33
N SER A 109 -2.98 5.07 -1.35
CA SER A 109 -2.05 5.97 -0.67
C SER A 109 -0.83 5.19 -0.19
N GLY A 110 0.21 5.88 0.23
CA GLY A 110 1.37 5.20 0.81
C GLY A 110 2.49 6.15 1.17
N LEU A 111 3.41 5.65 2.00
CA LEU A 111 4.54 6.40 2.54
C LEU A 111 5.86 5.96 1.87
N SER A 112 6.70 6.91 1.44
CA SER A 112 8.04 6.66 0.89
C SER A 112 7.99 5.66 -0.29
N MET A 113 8.51 4.44 -0.17
CA MET A 113 8.35 3.37 -1.18
C MET A 113 6.86 3.13 -1.51
N GLY A 114 5.97 3.13 -0.51
CA GLY A 114 4.52 3.08 -0.71
C GLY A 114 3.98 4.30 -1.46
N GLY A 115 4.58 5.47 -1.26
CA GLY A 115 4.27 6.68 -2.02
C GLY A 115 4.68 6.58 -3.49
N ILE A 116 5.83 5.95 -3.79
CA ILE A 116 6.25 5.62 -5.16
C ILE A 116 5.26 4.63 -5.78
N SER A 117 4.88 3.59 -5.03
CA SER A 117 3.84 2.63 -5.47
C SER A 117 2.52 3.33 -5.79
N THR A 118 2.13 4.33 -4.98
CA THR A 118 0.91 5.13 -5.22
C THR A 118 0.91 5.81 -6.58
N TYR A 119 2.03 6.43 -6.99
CA TYR A 119 2.16 7.01 -8.34
C TYR A 119 2.07 5.95 -9.44
N ALA A 120 2.76 4.83 -9.27
CA ALA A 120 2.75 3.74 -10.24
C ALA A 120 1.34 3.16 -10.42
N LEU A 121 0.63 2.91 -9.32
CA LEU A 121 -0.73 2.40 -9.31
C LEU A 121 -1.72 3.37 -9.94
N PHE A 122 -1.67 4.64 -9.57
CA PHE A 122 -2.56 5.67 -10.11
C PHE A 122 -2.38 5.87 -11.61
N ASN A 123 -1.14 5.74 -12.10
CA ASN A 123 -0.84 5.81 -13.53
C ASN A 123 -1.30 4.55 -14.28
N GLN A 124 -1.25 3.38 -13.64
CA GLN A 124 -1.61 2.10 -14.25
C GLN A 124 -3.12 1.85 -14.30
N TYR A 125 -3.85 2.31 -13.28
CA TYR A 125 -5.26 1.99 -13.08
C TYR A 125 -6.14 3.26 -13.11
N PRO A 126 -6.82 3.54 -14.24
CA PRO A 126 -7.63 4.75 -14.41
C PRO A 126 -8.92 4.75 -13.55
N ASP A 127 -9.28 3.62 -12.97
CA ASP A 127 -10.41 3.44 -12.07
C ASP A 127 -10.09 3.73 -10.59
N ILE A 128 -8.86 4.10 -10.28
CA ILE A 128 -8.51 4.68 -8.98
C ILE A 128 -9.02 6.11 -8.92
N THR A 129 -9.96 6.39 -8.03
CA THR A 129 -10.64 7.68 -7.94
C THR A 129 -9.95 8.71 -7.07
N ALA A 130 -9.01 8.28 -6.22
CA ALA A 130 -8.22 9.16 -5.36
C ALA A 130 -6.83 8.56 -5.10
N ALA A 131 -5.81 9.40 -5.08
CA ALA A 131 -4.44 9.00 -4.75
C ALA A 131 -3.75 10.06 -3.88
N ALA A 132 -3.04 9.61 -2.84
CA ALA A 132 -2.24 10.49 -1.99
C ALA A 132 -0.86 9.86 -1.73
N SER A 133 0.17 10.40 -2.37
CA SER A 133 1.56 9.97 -2.17
C SER A 133 2.22 10.78 -1.08
N LEU A 134 2.66 10.12 -0.01
CA LEU A 134 3.37 10.72 1.10
C LEU A 134 4.86 10.42 0.96
N MET A 135 5.70 11.45 0.81
CA MET A 135 7.15 11.33 0.66
C MET A 135 7.57 10.41 -0.51
N GLY A 136 6.72 10.22 -1.50
CA GLY A 136 7.00 9.47 -2.72
C GLY A 136 7.69 10.34 -3.78
N ASN A 137 8.10 9.69 -4.87
CA ASN A 137 8.66 10.36 -6.03
C ASN A 137 7.93 9.91 -7.30
N ALA A 138 7.46 10.87 -8.08
CA ALA A 138 6.74 10.63 -9.34
C ALA A 138 7.67 10.30 -10.52
N ASP A 139 8.98 10.60 -10.39
CA ASP A 139 10.00 10.32 -11.41
C ASP A 139 10.93 9.19 -10.96
N PRO A 140 10.55 7.92 -11.22
CA PRO A 140 11.33 6.77 -10.80
C PRO A 140 12.72 6.72 -11.46
N ALA A 141 12.87 7.22 -12.68
CA ALA A 141 14.15 7.21 -13.37
C ALA A 141 15.15 8.19 -12.74
N ARG A 142 14.68 9.36 -12.36
CA ARG A 142 15.49 10.36 -11.65
C ARG A 142 15.82 9.89 -10.23
N PHE A 143 14.88 9.29 -9.55
CA PHE A 143 15.09 8.73 -8.21
C PHE A 143 16.12 7.58 -8.24
N ALA A 144 16.04 6.67 -9.21
CA ALA A 144 17.02 5.59 -9.38
C ALA A 144 18.44 6.13 -9.61
N LYS A 145 18.60 7.17 -10.45
CA LYS A 145 19.90 7.82 -10.67
C LYS A 145 20.45 8.44 -9.39
N TRP A 146 19.60 9.11 -8.60
CA TRP A 146 20.00 9.72 -7.33
C TRP A 146 20.43 8.65 -6.33
N THR A 147 19.69 7.54 -6.21
CA THR A 147 19.99 6.45 -5.28
C THR A 147 21.31 5.78 -5.63
N ILE A 148 21.57 5.52 -6.91
CA ILE A 148 22.82 4.95 -7.39
C ILE A 148 24.01 5.89 -7.08
N SER A 149 23.88 7.19 -7.37
CA SER A 149 24.94 8.16 -7.10
C SER A 149 25.25 8.32 -5.60
N SER A 150 24.23 8.27 -4.73
CA SER A 150 24.42 8.37 -3.28
C SER A 150 25.10 7.13 -2.68
N VAL A 151 24.83 5.94 -3.20
CA VAL A 151 25.50 4.70 -2.78
C VAL A 151 26.98 4.70 -3.13
N TRP A 152 27.35 5.22 -4.30
CA TRP A 152 28.76 5.32 -4.71
C TRP A 152 29.56 6.38 -3.92
N MET A 153 28.90 7.43 -3.43
CA MET A 153 29.56 8.47 -2.60
C MET A 153 29.78 8.03 -1.17
N THR A 154 29.04 7.06 -0.64
CA THR A 154 29.20 6.54 0.73
C THR A 154 30.05 5.27 0.84
N GLY A 155 30.39 4.64 -0.27
CA GLY A 155 31.17 3.39 -0.36
C GLY A 155 32.68 3.57 -0.57
N ALA A 156 33.20 4.79 -0.50
CA ALA A 156 34.62 5.10 -0.70
C ALA A 156 35.25 5.60 0.61
N THR A 157 35.36 4.73 1.62
CA THR A 157 36.39 4.82 2.70
C THR A 157 36.78 3.41 3.11
#